data_2f5085f2524cd2bd049bbc7e030f42be
#
_entry.id   2f5085f2524cd2bd049bbc7e030f42be
#
_cell.length_a   1.000
_cell.length_b   1.000
_cell.length_c   1.000
_cell.angle_alpha   90.00
_cell.angle_beta   90.00
_cell.angle_gamma   90.00
#
_symmetry.space_group_name_H-M   'P 1'
#
loop_
_entity.id
_entity.type
_entity.pdbx_description
1 polymer ?
#
loop_
_entity_poly.entity_id
_entity_poly.type
_entity_poly.pdbx_seq_one_letter_code
_entity_poly.pdbx_strand_id
1 'polypeptide(L)'
;MSDVIIYGGAFNPPTIGHLKIIEYLVNKFPNNKIIILPTNNFYKSKDIVSFDHRKKMLEEMCKDFIDKIEISNYEQTLDKYYGTYYTLQYFNHPLFVIGADSLETIHKWIKYPNVVTENRFIVFPRGNININEVINNNEVLLNNKSKFIICDDFIENDISSTEYRVNKEESYISKDVLKYIKDNNLYN
;
A
#
# COMPACT_ATOMS: atom_id res chain seq x y z
N MET A 1 0.39 3.82 -21.66
CA MET A 1 0.43 4.11 -20.21
C MET A 1 0.39 2.76 -19.52
N SER A 2 1.05 2.59 -18.38
CA SER A 2 1.00 1.31 -17.67
C SER A 2 -0.43 1.03 -17.20
N ASP A 3 -0.95 -0.15 -17.54
CA ASP A 3 -2.28 -0.62 -17.09
C ASP A 3 -2.20 -1.29 -15.71
N VAL A 4 -1.10 -1.09 -15.00
CA VAL A 4 -0.80 -1.69 -13.70
C VAL A 4 -0.86 -0.64 -12.60
N ILE A 5 -1.52 -0.99 -11.49
CA ILE A 5 -1.50 -0.27 -10.23
C ILE A 5 -0.74 -1.11 -9.22
N ILE A 6 0.21 -0.53 -8.49
CA ILE A 6 0.89 -1.20 -7.37
C ILE A 6 0.42 -0.59 -6.06
N TYR A 7 -0.04 -1.47 -5.18
CA TYR A 7 -0.33 -1.14 -3.79
C TYR A 7 0.67 -1.83 -2.87
N GLY A 8 1.67 -1.07 -2.42
CA GLY A 8 2.73 -1.54 -1.52
C GLY A 8 2.38 -1.35 -0.05
N GLY A 9 2.82 -2.26 0.80
CA GLY A 9 2.62 -2.15 2.24
C GLY A 9 3.19 -3.32 3.03
N ALA A 10 3.30 -3.16 4.35
CA ALA A 10 3.73 -4.26 5.22
C ALA A 10 2.66 -5.35 5.37
N PHE A 11 1.38 -4.96 5.38
CA PHE A 11 0.24 -5.86 5.58
C PHE A 11 0.44 -6.82 6.77
N ASN A 12 0.71 -6.28 7.92
CA ASN A 12 1.13 -7.03 9.11
C ASN A 12 0.22 -6.80 10.34
N PRO A 13 -1.01 -7.38 10.33
CA PRO A 13 -1.71 -8.07 9.27
C PRO A 13 -2.39 -7.13 8.26
N PRO A 14 -2.91 -7.65 7.12
CA PRO A 14 -3.85 -6.90 6.30
C PRO A 14 -5.15 -6.65 7.08
N THR A 15 -5.68 -5.41 6.99
CA THR A 15 -6.85 -4.95 7.74
C THR A 15 -8.00 -4.62 6.81
N ILE A 16 -9.20 -4.39 7.36
CA ILE A 16 -10.36 -3.88 6.61
C ILE A 16 -10.03 -2.53 5.93
N GLY A 17 -9.14 -1.71 6.52
CA GLY A 17 -8.65 -0.50 5.88
C GLY A 17 -7.95 -0.77 4.55
N HIS A 18 -7.09 -1.79 4.48
CA HIS A 18 -6.46 -2.22 3.23
C HIS A 18 -7.49 -2.77 2.24
N LEU A 19 -8.46 -3.57 2.72
CA LEU A 19 -9.52 -4.12 1.87
C LEU A 19 -10.34 -3.01 1.21
N LYS A 20 -10.75 -1.99 1.94
CA LYS A 20 -11.50 -0.84 1.38
C LYS A 20 -10.73 -0.09 0.30
N ILE A 21 -9.42 0.08 0.47
CA ILE A 21 -8.55 0.65 -0.59
C ILE A 21 -8.56 -0.25 -1.82
N ILE A 22 -8.43 -1.56 -1.65
CA ILE A 22 -8.46 -2.54 -2.74
C ILE A 22 -9.81 -2.50 -3.48
N GLU A 23 -10.93 -2.51 -2.76
CA GLU A 23 -12.28 -2.41 -3.32
C GLU A 23 -12.44 -1.11 -4.11
N TYR A 24 -11.97 0.00 -3.57
CA TYR A 24 -11.99 1.29 -4.28
C TYR A 24 -11.19 1.23 -5.58
N LEU A 25 -9.97 0.68 -5.55
CA LEU A 25 -9.11 0.55 -6.73
C LEU A 25 -9.76 -0.32 -7.81
N VAL A 26 -10.33 -1.48 -7.44
CA VAL A 26 -11.02 -2.39 -8.37
C VAL A 26 -12.20 -1.69 -9.05
N ASN A 27 -12.97 -0.90 -8.31
CA ASN A 27 -14.14 -0.21 -8.82
C ASN A 27 -13.79 1.03 -9.65
N LYS A 28 -12.83 1.83 -9.19
CA LYS A 28 -12.45 3.09 -9.85
C LYS A 28 -11.58 2.88 -11.10
N PHE A 29 -10.80 1.80 -11.11
CA PHE A 29 -9.87 1.48 -12.19
C PHE A 29 -10.16 0.08 -12.79
N PRO A 30 -11.34 -0.16 -13.37
CA PRO A 30 -11.79 -1.50 -13.76
C PRO A 30 -10.93 -2.16 -14.84
N ASN A 31 -10.18 -1.37 -15.62
CA ASN A 31 -9.32 -1.84 -16.70
C ASN A 31 -7.85 -2.04 -16.29
N ASN A 32 -7.51 -1.74 -15.03
CA ASN A 32 -6.16 -1.88 -14.53
C ASN A 32 -6.00 -3.21 -13.76
N LYS A 33 -4.84 -3.84 -13.94
CA LYS A 33 -4.40 -4.92 -13.06
C LYS A 33 -3.82 -4.31 -11.77
N ILE A 34 -4.22 -4.85 -10.63
CA ILE A 34 -3.71 -4.41 -9.32
C ILE A 34 -2.70 -5.43 -8.82
N ILE A 35 -1.50 -4.96 -8.49
CA ILE A 35 -0.46 -5.77 -7.86
C ILE A 35 -0.34 -5.32 -6.40
N ILE A 36 -0.68 -6.22 -5.48
CA ILE A 36 -0.39 -6.04 -4.06
C ILE A 36 1.06 -6.45 -3.84
N LEU A 37 1.84 -5.54 -3.27
CA LEU A 37 3.28 -5.71 -3.08
C LEU A 37 3.63 -5.70 -1.58
N PRO A 38 3.61 -6.87 -0.90
CA PRO A 38 4.03 -6.94 0.50
C PRO A 38 5.53 -6.66 0.62
N THR A 39 5.89 -5.75 1.53
CA THR A 39 7.30 -5.42 1.76
C THR A 39 8.09 -6.63 2.28
N ASN A 40 9.39 -6.65 1.97
CA ASN A 40 10.30 -7.65 2.51
C ASN A 40 10.45 -7.49 4.04
N ASN A 41 10.95 -8.55 4.70
CA ASN A 41 11.27 -8.56 6.13
C ASN A 41 12.54 -7.74 6.48
N PHE A 42 13.20 -7.09 5.52
CA PHE A 42 14.28 -6.13 5.76
C PHE A 42 13.85 -4.87 6.50
N TYR A 43 12.55 -4.56 6.51
CA TYR A 43 12.00 -3.57 7.43
C TYR A 43 12.14 -4.12 8.85
N LYS A 44 13.12 -3.58 9.60
CA LYS A 44 13.58 -4.02 10.91
C LYS A 44 12.57 -3.83 12.05
N SER A 45 11.30 -4.11 11.81
CA SER A 45 10.34 -4.28 12.89
C SER A 45 10.49 -5.72 13.41
N LYS A 46 10.88 -5.88 14.68
CA LYS A 46 11.01 -7.21 15.32
C LYS A 46 9.69 -8.00 15.30
N ASP A 47 8.57 -7.35 15.02
CA ASP A 47 7.21 -7.91 15.14
C ASP A 47 6.55 -8.17 13.78
N ILE A 48 7.29 -8.16 12.67
CA ILE A 48 6.73 -8.49 11.37
C ILE A 48 6.70 -10.02 11.18
N VAL A 49 5.51 -10.58 10.99
CA VAL A 49 5.38 -12.01 10.69
C VAL A 49 5.96 -12.32 9.31
N SER A 50 6.29 -13.59 9.07
CA SER A 50 6.92 -14.02 7.83
C SER A 50 6.13 -13.56 6.60
N PHE A 51 6.83 -13.38 5.49
CA PHE A 51 6.20 -13.03 4.23
C PHE A 51 5.11 -14.03 3.84
N ASP A 52 5.34 -15.33 4.02
CA ASP A 52 4.40 -16.38 3.63
C ASP A 52 3.07 -16.25 4.38
N HIS A 53 3.10 -15.95 5.67
CA HIS A 53 1.88 -15.67 6.43
C HIS A 53 1.18 -14.42 5.94
N ARG A 54 1.90 -13.33 5.66
CA ARG A 54 1.31 -12.08 5.17
C ARG A 54 0.71 -12.26 3.76
N LYS A 55 1.41 -12.98 2.90
CA LYS A 55 0.91 -13.35 1.57
C LYS A 55 -0.37 -14.17 1.69
N LYS A 56 -0.38 -15.20 2.54
CA LYS A 56 -1.57 -16.06 2.72
C LYS A 56 -2.76 -15.27 3.25
N MET A 57 -2.56 -14.37 4.23
CA MET A 57 -3.61 -13.48 4.71
C MET A 57 -4.16 -12.56 3.61
N LEU A 58 -3.30 -12.07 2.71
CA LEU A 58 -3.72 -11.27 1.55
C LEU A 58 -4.49 -12.11 0.52
N GLU A 59 -4.10 -13.36 0.29
CA GLU A 59 -4.84 -14.30 -0.57
C GLU A 59 -6.27 -14.52 -0.02
N GLU A 60 -6.40 -14.75 1.29
CA GLU A 60 -7.72 -14.89 1.93
C GLU A 60 -8.55 -13.60 1.85
N MET A 61 -7.93 -12.43 2.03
CA MET A 61 -8.60 -11.14 1.95
C MET A 61 -9.07 -10.80 0.54
N CYS A 62 -8.29 -11.18 -0.48
CA CYS A 62 -8.50 -10.79 -1.87
C CYS A 62 -9.18 -11.89 -2.71
N LYS A 63 -9.66 -12.98 -2.12
CA LYS A 63 -10.18 -14.14 -2.84
C LYS A 63 -11.32 -13.82 -3.83
N ASP A 64 -12.12 -12.79 -3.53
CA ASP A 64 -13.24 -12.36 -4.38
C ASP A 64 -12.78 -11.46 -5.55
N PHE A 65 -11.50 -11.10 -5.62
CA PHE A 65 -10.89 -10.23 -6.63
C PHE A 65 -9.78 -10.91 -7.44
N ILE A 66 -9.72 -12.25 -7.43
CA ILE A 66 -8.61 -13.04 -7.98
C ILE A 66 -8.29 -12.72 -9.45
N ASP A 67 -9.29 -12.35 -10.25
CA ASP A 67 -9.12 -12.00 -11.66
C ASP A 67 -8.52 -10.61 -11.88
N LYS A 68 -8.51 -9.76 -10.85
CA LYS A 68 -8.06 -8.37 -10.89
C LYS A 68 -6.76 -8.13 -10.13
N ILE A 69 -6.44 -9.01 -9.17
CA ILE A 69 -5.38 -8.81 -8.19
C ILE A 69 -4.32 -9.89 -8.33
N GLU A 70 -3.07 -9.46 -8.30
CA GLU A 70 -1.91 -10.32 -8.13
C GLU A 70 -1.18 -9.95 -6.85
N ILE A 71 -0.79 -10.95 -6.04
CA ILE A 71 0.08 -10.73 -4.89
C ILE A 71 1.51 -11.06 -5.29
N SER A 72 2.34 -10.04 -5.41
CA SER A 72 3.72 -10.16 -5.89
C SER A 72 4.66 -10.62 -4.79
N ASN A 73 5.62 -11.44 -5.17
CA ASN A 73 6.76 -11.82 -4.33
C ASN A 73 8.04 -11.07 -4.68
N TYR A 74 7.97 -10.03 -5.51
CA TYR A 74 9.13 -9.30 -6.00
C TYR A 74 10.07 -8.83 -4.88
N GLU A 75 9.51 -8.21 -3.83
CA GLU A 75 10.32 -7.72 -2.69
C GLU A 75 11.11 -8.84 -1.99
N GLN A 76 10.66 -10.11 -2.09
CA GLN A 76 11.35 -11.28 -1.52
C GLN A 76 12.55 -11.73 -2.35
N THR A 77 12.64 -11.33 -3.62
CA THR A 77 13.78 -11.64 -4.48
C THR A 77 14.97 -10.72 -4.24
N LEU A 78 14.76 -9.63 -3.49
CA LEU A 78 15.78 -8.64 -3.21
C LEU A 78 16.63 -9.05 -2.01
N ASP A 79 17.91 -8.70 -2.02
CA ASP A 79 18.86 -8.92 -0.92
C ASP A 79 18.83 -7.79 0.12
N LYS A 80 18.26 -6.63 -0.24
CA LYS A 80 18.09 -5.45 0.62
C LYS A 80 16.98 -4.55 0.11
N TYR A 81 16.61 -3.54 0.89
CA TYR A 81 15.73 -2.48 0.44
C TYR A 81 16.47 -1.47 -0.44
N TYR A 82 16.07 -1.38 -1.68
CA TYR A 82 16.63 -0.43 -2.67
C TYR A 82 15.87 0.89 -2.74
N GLY A 83 14.64 0.95 -2.27
CA GLY A 83 13.76 2.11 -2.33
C GLY A 83 12.68 1.99 -3.41
N THR A 84 11.55 2.63 -3.15
CA THR A 84 10.37 2.61 -4.02
C THR A 84 10.69 3.02 -5.47
N TYR A 85 11.61 3.96 -5.68
CA TYR A 85 12.02 4.39 -7.01
C TYR A 85 12.44 3.21 -7.91
N TYR A 86 13.30 2.31 -7.42
CA TYR A 86 13.77 1.17 -8.21
C TYR A 86 12.69 0.10 -8.39
N THR A 87 11.82 -0.08 -7.41
CA THR A 87 10.65 -0.93 -7.54
C THR A 87 9.73 -0.44 -8.67
N LEU A 88 9.47 0.87 -8.74
CA LEU A 88 8.66 1.46 -9.80
C LEU A 88 9.31 1.34 -11.19
N GLN A 89 10.62 1.45 -11.30
CA GLN A 89 11.32 1.18 -12.55
C GLN A 89 11.18 -0.29 -13.00
N TYR A 90 11.35 -1.24 -12.07
CA TYR A 90 11.19 -2.66 -12.36
C TYR A 90 9.82 -2.99 -12.97
N PHE A 91 8.76 -2.38 -12.44
CA PHE A 91 7.40 -2.54 -12.94
C PHE A 91 7.03 -1.58 -14.09
N ASN A 92 8.01 -0.94 -14.72
CA ASN A 92 7.84 -0.04 -15.86
C ASN A 92 6.90 1.14 -15.58
N HIS A 93 7.17 1.87 -14.49
CA HIS A 93 6.46 3.09 -14.07
C HIS A 93 4.93 2.93 -13.93
N PRO A 94 4.45 2.01 -13.09
CA PRO A 94 3.03 1.83 -12.81
C PRO A 94 2.43 3.03 -12.08
N LEU A 95 1.11 3.06 -11.91
CA LEU A 95 0.48 3.89 -10.90
C LEU A 95 0.79 3.33 -9.51
N PHE A 96 1.33 4.15 -8.61
CA PHE A 96 1.70 3.71 -7.27
C PHE A 96 0.78 4.30 -6.20
N VAL A 97 0.22 3.45 -5.36
CA VAL A 97 -0.70 3.84 -4.29
C VAL A 97 0.06 4.30 -3.06
N ILE A 98 -0.25 5.49 -2.57
CA ILE A 98 0.30 6.06 -1.34
C ILE A 98 -0.79 6.71 -0.49
N GLY A 99 -0.57 6.77 0.81
CA GLY A 99 -1.36 7.62 1.70
C GLY A 99 -0.84 9.05 1.74
N ALA A 100 -1.64 9.98 2.24
CA ALA A 100 -1.27 11.38 2.43
C ALA A 100 -0.03 11.54 3.34
N ASP A 101 0.14 10.69 4.34
CA ASP A 101 1.32 10.61 5.22
C ASP A 101 2.62 10.29 4.47
N SER A 102 2.52 9.43 3.48
CA SER A 102 3.64 9.10 2.58
C SER A 102 3.95 10.24 1.62
N LEU A 103 2.92 10.93 1.10
CA LEU A 103 3.09 12.11 0.25
C LEU A 103 3.80 13.24 1.02
N GLU A 104 3.42 13.50 2.26
CA GLU A 104 4.04 14.52 3.12
C GLU A 104 5.54 14.26 3.30
N THR A 105 5.95 13.00 3.37
CA THR A 105 7.33 12.58 3.60
C THR A 105 8.08 12.13 2.34
N ILE A 106 7.49 12.21 1.16
CA ILE A 106 8.06 11.72 -0.10
C ILE A 106 9.40 12.37 -0.44
N HIS A 107 9.64 13.59 0.05
CA HIS A 107 10.90 14.30 -0.10
C HIS A 107 12.09 13.60 0.58
N LYS A 108 11.84 12.64 1.48
CA LYS A 108 12.85 11.80 2.13
C LYS A 108 13.10 10.47 1.41
N TRP A 109 12.34 10.18 0.34
CA TRP A 109 12.47 8.92 -0.36
C TRP A 109 13.74 8.86 -1.21
N ILE A 110 14.27 7.65 -1.36
CA ILE A 110 15.43 7.40 -2.20
C ILE A 110 15.15 7.89 -3.62
N LYS A 111 16.13 8.61 -4.21
CA LYS A 111 16.01 9.23 -5.53
C LYS A 111 14.97 10.36 -5.62
N TYR A 112 14.65 11.05 -4.53
CA TYR A 112 13.95 12.33 -4.68
C TYR A 112 14.90 13.36 -5.34
N PRO A 113 14.44 14.20 -6.33
CA PRO A 113 13.07 14.31 -6.80
C PRO A 113 12.65 13.34 -7.90
N ASN A 114 13.54 12.49 -8.45
CA ASN A 114 13.26 11.63 -9.59
C ASN A 114 12.08 10.67 -9.32
N VAL A 115 11.92 10.18 -8.09
CA VAL A 115 10.78 9.33 -7.73
C VAL A 115 9.45 10.01 -8.02
N VAL A 116 9.38 11.34 -7.92
CA VAL A 116 8.19 12.14 -8.24
C VAL A 116 8.12 12.47 -9.74
N THR A 117 9.24 12.97 -10.30
CA THR A 117 9.24 13.48 -11.68
C THR A 117 9.08 12.40 -12.73
N GLU A 118 9.41 11.14 -12.41
CA GLU A 118 9.35 10.02 -13.35
C GLU A 118 8.15 9.09 -13.15
N ASN A 119 7.40 9.23 -12.05
CA ASN A 119 6.32 8.30 -11.71
C ASN A 119 4.98 9.01 -11.49
N ARG A 120 3.91 8.23 -11.35
CA ARG A 120 2.56 8.71 -11.08
C ARG A 120 1.99 7.99 -9.85
N PHE A 121 1.14 8.70 -9.10
CA PHE A 121 0.66 8.25 -7.81
C PHE A 121 -0.86 8.33 -7.72
N ILE A 122 -1.45 7.36 -7.02
CA ILE A 122 -2.82 7.43 -6.52
C ILE A 122 -2.69 7.74 -5.03
N VAL A 123 -3.24 8.87 -4.60
CA VAL A 123 -3.11 9.38 -3.24
C VAL A 123 -4.41 9.25 -2.49
N PHE A 124 -4.39 8.46 -1.41
CA PHE A 124 -5.52 8.29 -0.52
C PHE A 124 -5.41 9.26 0.67
N PRO A 125 -6.55 9.83 1.13
CA PRO A 125 -6.57 10.58 2.37
C PRO A 125 -6.13 9.70 3.53
N ARG A 126 -5.38 10.28 4.46
CA ARG A 126 -4.92 9.62 5.68
C ARG A 126 -4.65 10.63 6.78
N GLY A 127 -5.28 10.39 7.94
CA GLY A 127 -5.27 11.36 9.02
C GLY A 127 -5.89 12.70 8.60
N ASN A 128 -5.65 13.73 9.35
CA ASN A 128 -6.15 15.07 9.00
C ASN A 128 -5.21 15.83 8.04
N ILE A 129 -4.49 15.12 7.14
CA ILE A 129 -3.51 15.73 6.23
C ILE A 129 -4.22 16.33 5.02
N ASN A 130 -4.06 17.62 4.82
CA ASN A 130 -4.56 18.31 3.63
C ASN A 130 -3.61 18.08 2.45
N ILE A 131 -3.97 17.14 1.56
CA ILE A 131 -3.15 16.75 0.40
C ILE A 131 -2.82 17.95 -0.50
N ASN A 132 -3.78 18.85 -0.73
CA ASN A 132 -3.55 20.03 -1.58
C ASN A 132 -2.55 20.99 -0.93
N GLU A 133 -2.59 21.15 0.38
CA GLU A 133 -1.63 21.96 1.12
C GLU A 133 -0.22 21.36 1.05
N VAL A 134 -0.09 20.04 1.24
CA VAL A 134 1.19 19.32 1.08
C VAL A 134 1.77 19.54 -0.32
N ILE A 135 0.96 19.42 -1.36
CA ILE A 135 1.41 19.64 -2.75
C ILE A 135 1.83 21.10 -2.95
N ASN A 136 1.03 22.06 -2.49
CA ASN A 136 1.30 23.49 -2.71
C ASN A 136 2.54 24.00 -1.96
N ASN A 137 2.87 23.39 -0.82
CA ASN A 137 4.02 23.76 0.00
C ASN A 137 5.35 23.11 -0.44
N ASN A 138 5.33 22.29 -1.49
CA ASN A 138 6.52 21.63 -2.01
C ASN A 138 6.65 21.91 -3.53
N GLU A 139 7.68 22.65 -3.92
CA GLU A 139 7.87 23.06 -5.31
C GLU A 139 7.92 21.90 -6.30
N VAL A 140 8.57 20.78 -5.96
CA VAL A 140 8.63 19.59 -6.83
C VAL A 140 7.26 18.98 -7.00
N LEU A 141 6.47 18.85 -5.92
CA LEU A 141 5.10 18.32 -6.00
C LEU A 141 4.19 19.26 -6.79
N LEU A 142 4.28 20.56 -6.55
CA LEU A 142 3.48 21.56 -7.24
C LEU A 142 3.75 21.54 -8.75
N ASN A 143 5.01 21.52 -9.16
CA ASN A 143 5.42 21.48 -10.58
C ASN A 143 5.04 20.14 -11.25
N ASN A 144 4.75 19.10 -10.47
CA ASN A 144 4.36 17.77 -10.95
C ASN A 144 2.93 17.38 -10.52
N LYS A 145 2.06 18.36 -10.23
CA LYS A 145 0.71 18.12 -9.70
C LYS A 145 -0.13 17.15 -10.56
N SER A 146 0.04 17.18 -11.86
CA SER A 146 -0.66 16.27 -12.81
C SER A 146 -0.31 14.79 -12.66
N LYS A 147 0.74 14.46 -11.89
CA LYS A 147 1.15 13.08 -11.60
C LYS A 147 0.42 12.46 -10.41
N PHE A 148 -0.37 13.23 -9.69
CA PHE A 148 -1.10 12.78 -8.51
C PHE A 148 -2.60 12.68 -8.81
N ILE A 149 -3.15 11.49 -8.70
CA ILE A 149 -4.59 11.22 -8.73
C ILE A 149 -5.04 11.20 -7.28
N ILE A 150 -5.77 12.21 -6.85
CA ILE A 150 -6.25 12.33 -5.47
C ILE A 150 -7.61 11.64 -5.35
N CYS A 151 -7.73 10.71 -4.40
CA CYS A 151 -8.96 9.99 -4.10
C CYS A 151 -9.77 10.73 -3.02
N ASP A 152 -10.25 11.93 -3.34
CA ASP A 152 -10.97 12.80 -2.41
C ASP A 152 -12.39 12.31 -2.07
N ASP A 153 -12.94 11.41 -2.90
CA ASP A 153 -14.20 10.71 -2.67
C ASP A 153 -14.06 9.43 -1.82
N PHE A 154 -12.83 9.07 -1.40
CA PHE A 154 -12.60 7.92 -0.53
C PHE A 154 -12.86 8.28 0.94
N ILE A 155 -13.70 7.49 1.60
CA ILE A 155 -13.98 7.66 3.03
C ILE A 155 -12.95 6.87 3.82
N GLU A 156 -12.03 7.59 4.46
CA GLU A 156 -11.03 7.01 5.35
C GLU A 156 -11.67 6.28 6.53
N ASN A 157 -11.01 5.24 6.99
CA ASN A 157 -11.22 4.65 8.30
C ASN A 157 -9.89 4.62 9.06
N ASP A 158 -9.96 4.93 10.34
CA ASP A 158 -8.81 4.99 11.25
C ASP A 158 -8.33 3.58 11.67
N ILE A 159 -8.34 2.61 10.76
CA ILE A 159 -7.95 1.23 11.03
C ILE A 159 -6.53 1.00 10.52
N SER A 160 -5.62 0.67 11.42
CA SER A 160 -4.24 0.34 11.09
C SER A 160 -3.81 -1.03 11.61
N SER A 161 -2.82 -1.63 10.94
CA SER A 161 -2.20 -2.87 11.42
C SER A 161 -1.52 -2.70 12.78
N THR A 162 -1.02 -1.50 13.08
CA THR A 162 -0.38 -1.18 14.36
C THR A 162 -1.40 -1.21 15.49
N GLU A 163 -2.55 -0.58 15.31
CA GLU A 163 -3.64 -0.60 16.30
C GLU A 163 -4.15 -2.01 16.54
N TYR A 164 -4.34 -2.80 15.47
CA TYR A 164 -4.70 -4.21 15.64
C TYR A 164 -3.68 -4.98 16.49
N ARG A 165 -2.37 -4.81 16.23
CA ARG A 165 -1.35 -5.51 17.03
C ARG A 165 -1.36 -5.11 18.50
N VAL A 166 -1.75 -3.87 18.82
CA VAL A 166 -1.86 -3.37 20.19
C VAL A 166 -3.16 -3.78 20.85
N ASN A 167 -4.29 -3.52 20.19
CA ASN A 167 -5.62 -3.61 20.79
C ASN A 167 -6.29 -4.97 20.56
N LYS A 168 -5.82 -5.75 19.57
CA LYS A 168 -6.43 -7.04 19.14
C LYS A 168 -7.90 -6.92 18.77
N GLU A 169 -8.33 -5.75 18.29
CA GLU A 169 -9.71 -5.49 17.90
C GLU A 169 -10.08 -6.30 16.66
N GLU A 170 -10.86 -7.37 16.83
CA GLU A 170 -11.22 -8.31 15.76
C GLU A 170 -12.00 -7.66 14.62
N SER A 171 -12.75 -6.58 14.90
CA SER A 171 -13.48 -5.83 13.87
C SER A 171 -12.59 -5.15 12.84
N TYR A 172 -11.28 -5.01 13.11
CA TYR A 172 -10.30 -4.46 12.17
C TYR A 172 -9.86 -5.44 11.08
N ILE A 173 -10.20 -6.72 11.24
CA ILE A 173 -9.75 -7.81 10.39
C ILE A 173 -10.95 -8.51 9.73
N SER A 174 -10.83 -8.87 8.44
CA SER A 174 -11.86 -9.67 7.79
C SER A 174 -11.97 -11.06 8.41
N LYS A 175 -13.15 -11.67 8.34
CA LYS A 175 -13.42 -12.98 8.97
C LYS A 175 -12.43 -14.07 8.55
N ASP A 176 -12.08 -14.12 7.26
CA ASP A 176 -11.18 -15.15 6.72
C ASP A 176 -9.74 -14.94 7.19
N VAL A 177 -9.28 -13.68 7.20
CA VAL A 177 -7.96 -13.32 7.73
C VAL A 177 -7.90 -13.57 9.23
N LEU A 178 -8.95 -13.22 9.98
CA LEU A 178 -9.01 -13.47 11.42
C LEU A 178 -8.96 -14.97 11.75
N LYS A 179 -9.69 -15.78 10.96
CA LYS A 179 -9.63 -17.24 11.09
C LYS A 179 -8.19 -17.73 10.86
N TYR A 180 -7.52 -17.28 9.80
CA TYR A 180 -6.14 -17.66 9.51
C TYR A 180 -5.18 -17.27 10.64
N ILE A 181 -5.31 -16.06 11.20
CA ILE A 181 -4.53 -15.56 12.34
C ILE A 181 -4.67 -16.51 13.54
N LYS A 182 -5.91 -16.90 13.88
CA LYS A 182 -6.20 -17.79 15.02
C LYS A 182 -5.67 -19.21 14.79
N ASP A 183 -5.88 -19.77 13.61
CA ASP A 183 -5.44 -21.14 13.24
C ASP A 183 -3.90 -21.27 13.27
N ASN A 184 -3.16 -20.17 13.03
CA ASN A 184 -1.69 -20.14 13.01
C ASN A 184 -1.05 -19.48 14.24
N ASN A 185 -1.84 -19.14 15.27
CA ASN A 185 -1.37 -18.48 16.50
C ASN A 185 -0.50 -17.24 16.24
N LEU A 186 -0.90 -16.38 15.27
CA LEU A 186 -0.18 -15.17 14.91
C LEU A 186 -0.60 -14.00 15.81
N TYR A 187 0.35 -13.08 16.06
CA TYR A 187 0.12 -11.83 16.80
C TYR A 187 -0.33 -12.04 18.27
N ASN A 188 0.02 -13.14 18.92
CA ASN A 188 -0.29 -13.41 20.34
C ASN A 188 0.56 -12.54 21.30
#